data_097d9fcd8336aa3fa020596867bd0f48
#
_entry.id   097d9fcd8336aa3fa020596867bd0f48
#
_cell.length_a   1.000
_cell.length_b   1.000
_cell.length_c   1.000
_cell.angle_alpha   90.00
_cell.angle_beta   90.00
_cell.angle_gamma   90.00
#
_symmetry.space_group_name_H-M   'P 1'
#
loop_
_entity.id
_entity.type
_entity.pdbx_description
1 polymer ?
#
loop_
_entity_poly.entity_id
_entity_poly.type
_entity_poly.pdbx_seq_one_letter_code
_entity_poly.pdbx_strand_id
1 'polypeptide(L)'
;MVAKKKAFKADVVKSRPKGSVKASAFLEKLVGKPSFGRLLRSIREGEDASLAAFAKQLGIARTNLSDIEFGRRGVSVERAAAWARLLGYHEGQFVKLALQAQLDEAGIKLRVDVSAA
;
A
#
# COMPACT_ATOMS: atom_id res chain seq x y z
N MET A 1 11.75 6.77 -14.97
CA MET A 1 11.85 5.98 -13.76
C MET A 1 10.58 5.94 -13.01
N VAL A 2 10.20 7.03 -12.40
CA VAL A 2 8.98 7.05 -11.61
C VAL A 2 7.77 6.68 -12.46
N ALA A 3 7.69 7.24 -13.65
CA ALA A 3 6.59 6.95 -14.54
C ALA A 3 6.55 5.47 -14.89
N LYS A 4 7.71 4.87 -15.06
CA LYS A 4 7.78 3.47 -15.38
C LYS A 4 7.23 2.61 -14.25
N LYS A 5 7.57 2.96 -13.01
CA LYS A 5 7.08 2.19 -11.88
C LYS A 5 5.58 2.35 -11.71
N LYS A 6 5.08 3.55 -11.90
CA LYS A 6 3.65 3.76 -11.81
C LYS A 6 2.91 3.00 -12.89
N ALA A 7 3.48 2.95 -14.08
CA ALA A 7 2.87 2.19 -15.15
C ALA A 7 2.84 0.71 -14.79
N PHE A 8 3.91 0.20 -14.19
CA PHE A 8 3.93 -1.18 -13.76
C PHE A 8 2.84 -1.45 -12.75
N LYS A 9 2.70 -0.59 -11.75
CA LYS A 9 1.65 -0.77 -10.76
C LYS A 9 0.28 -0.73 -11.40
N ALA A 10 0.07 0.23 -12.27
CA ALA A 10 -1.21 0.35 -12.94
C ALA A 10 -1.50 -0.88 -13.79
N ASP A 11 -0.48 -1.38 -14.45
CA ASP A 11 -0.65 -2.56 -15.28
C ASP A 11 -1.05 -3.77 -14.46
N VAL A 12 -0.40 -3.95 -13.32
CA VAL A 12 -0.74 -5.05 -12.44
C VAL A 12 -2.20 -4.95 -12.01
N VAL A 13 -2.63 -3.77 -11.63
CA VAL A 13 -4.01 -3.58 -11.21
C VAL A 13 -4.97 -3.79 -12.38
N LYS A 14 -4.64 -3.20 -13.51
CA LYS A 14 -5.52 -3.28 -14.66
C LYS A 14 -5.58 -4.67 -15.27
N SER A 15 -4.54 -5.44 -15.08
CA SER A 15 -4.54 -6.77 -15.65
C SER A 15 -5.40 -7.73 -14.86
N ARG A 16 -6.18 -7.22 -13.94
CA ARG A 16 -7.12 -8.05 -13.20
C ARG A 16 -8.49 -7.91 -13.81
N PRO A 17 -8.79 -8.70 -14.78
CA PRO A 17 -10.08 -8.62 -15.43
C PRO A 17 -11.14 -9.22 -14.55
N LYS A 18 -12.29 -9.39 -15.09
CA LYS A 18 -13.34 -9.86 -14.33
C LYS A 18 -13.01 -11.17 -13.77
N GLY A 19 -12.92 -12.07 -13.64
CA GLY A 19 -12.58 -13.26 -12.94
C GLY A 19 -11.73 -12.97 -11.73
N SER A 20 -11.35 -11.75 -11.57
CA SER A 20 -10.36 -11.41 -10.56
C SER A 20 -10.87 -11.63 -9.14
N VAL A 21 -12.17 -11.77 -8.94
CA VAL A 21 -12.65 -12.04 -7.58
C VAL A 21 -12.05 -13.33 -7.05
N LYS A 22 -12.12 -14.39 -7.83
CA LYS A 22 -11.50 -15.65 -7.43
C LYS A 22 -9.99 -15.55 -7.44
N ALA A 23 -9.44 -14.89 -8.42
CA ALA A 23 -8.00 -14.75 -8.49
C ALA A 23 -7.47 -13.96 -7.30
N SER A 24 -8.20 -12.93 -6.89
CA SER A 24 -7.80 -12.15 -5.73
C SER A 24 -7.81 -12.99 -4.47
N ALA A 25 -8.84 -13.79 -4.27
CA ALA A 25 -8.93 -14.64 -3.09
C ALA A 25 -7.79 -15.65 -3.07
N PHE A 26 -7.47 -16.21 -4.24
CA PHE A 26 -6.39 -17.16 -4.33
C PHE A 26 -5.05 -16.50 -4.01
N LEU A 27 -4.82 -15.33 -4.55
CA LEU A 27 -3.60 -14.60 -4.28
C LEU A 27 -3.47 -14.22 -2.81
N GLU A 28 -4.58 -13.85 -2.18
CA GLU A 28 -4.55 -13.54 -0.77
C GLU A 28 -4.12 -14.74 0.06
N LYS A 29 -4.54 -15.92 -0.34
CA LYS A 29 -4.11 -17.11 0.36
C LYS A 29 -2.62 -17.34 0.24
N LEU A 30 -2.06 -17.04 -0.91
CA LEU A 30 -0.64 -17.26 -1.16
C LEU A 30 0.23 -16.22 -0.50
N VAL A 31 -0.14 -14.95 -0.60
CA VAL A 31 0.72 -13.85 -0.17
C VAL A 31 0.15 -13.04 0.98
N GLY A 32 -1.04 -13.39 1.43
CA GLY A 32 -1.69 -12.66 2.50
C GLY A 32 -2.53 -11.52 1.97
N LYS A 33 -3.29 -10.92 2.87
CA LYS A 33 -4.19 -9.85 2.50
C LYS A 33 -3.44 -8.61 2.05
N PRO A 34 -3.97 -7.88 1.08
CA PRO A 34 -3.40 -6.58 0.74
C PRO A 34 -3.43 -5.68 1.97
N SER A 35 -2.36 -4.98 2.20
CA SER A 35 -2.28 -4.07 3.33
C SER A 35 -1.41 -2.90 2.94
N PHE A 36 -1.48 -1.84 3.76
CA PHE A 36 -0.69 -0.67 3.50
C PHE A 36 0.81 -1.01 3.54
N GLY A 37 1.22 -1.81 4.52
CA GLY A 37 2.62 -2.21 4.63
C GLY A 37 3.09 -2.99 3.43
N ARG A 38 2.27 -3.91 2.96
CA ARG A 38 2.63 -4.68 1.77
C ARG A 38 2.72 -3.81 0.54
N LEU A 39 1.85 -2.83 0.44
CA LEU A 39 1.91 -1.89 -0.68
C LEU A 39 3.22 -1.12 -0.67
N LEU A 40 3.60 -0.57 0.49
CA LEU A 40 4.85 0.16 0.59
C LEU A 40 6.04 -0.73 0.26
N ARG A 41 6.04 -1.95 0.78
CA ARG A 41 7.13 -2.88 0.50
C ARG A 41 7.22 -3.18 -0.99
N SER A 42 6.09 -3.37 -1.63
CA SER A 42 6.03 -3.63 -3.05
C SER A 42 6.64 -2.49 -3.86
N ILE A 43 6.29 -1.27 -3.47
CA ILE A 43 6.83 -0.10 -4.15
C ILE A 43 8.33 -0.02 -3.93
N ARG A 44 8.77 -0.22 -2.69
CA ARG A 44 10.19 -0.16 -2.38
C ARG A 44 10.98 -1.19 -3.17
N GLU A 45 10.51 -2.41 -3.18
CA GLU A 45 11.19 -3.48 -3.90
C GLU A 45 11.19 -3.23 -5.40
N GLY A 46 10.10 -2.67 -5.90
CA GLY A 46 10.04 -2.32 -7.31
C GLY A 46 11.03 -1.24 -7.70
N GLU A 47 11.44 -0.43 -6.74
CA GLU A 47 12.46 0.60 -6.98
C GLU A 47 13.86 0.12 -6.66
N ASP A 48 13.99 -1.11 -6.21
CA ASP A 48 15.29 -1.63 -5.76
C ASP A 48 15.88 -0.77 -4.66
N ALA A 49 15.04 -0.20 -3.81
CA ALA A 49 15.51 0.69 -2.76
C ALA A 49 15.70 -0.09 -1.46
N SER A 50 16.73 0.30 -0.72
CA SER A 50 16.93 -0.27 0.60
C SER A 50 15.91 0.31 1.56
N LEU A 51 15.74 -0.35 2.69
CA LEU A 51 14.87 0.20 3.74
C LEU A 51 15.35 1.59 4.15
N ALA A 52 16.65 1.75 4.32
CA ALA A 52 17.19 3.03 4.75
C ALA A 52 16.92 4.14 3.74
N ALA A 53 17.13 3.85 2.46
CA ALA A 53 16.94 4.85 1.42
C ALA A 53 15.46 5.23 1.29
N PHE A 54 14.59 4.24 1.32
CA PHE A 54 13.16 4.49 1.18
C PHE A 54 12.62 5.24 2.41
N ALA A 55 13.07 4.85 3.59
CA ALA A 55 12.67 5.54 4.82
C ALA A 55 13.08 7.00 4.77
N LYS A 56 14.27 7.28 4.29
CA LYS A 56 14.73 8.65 4.15
C LYS A 56 13.83 9.42 3.19
N GLN A 57 13.46 8.79 2.09
CA GLN A 57 12.57 9.43 1.13
C GLN A 57 11.22 9.75 1.76
N LEU A 58 10.73 8.88 2.62
CA LEU A 58 9.46 9.09 3.30
C LEU A 58 9.57 9.98 4.53
N GLY A 59 10.77 10.28 4.96
CA GLY A 59 10.98 11.15 6.12
C GLY A 59 10.78 10.47 7.45
N ILE A 60 11.04 9.17 7.52
CA ILE A 60 10.89 8.42 8.77
C ILE A 60 12.12 7.57 9.02
N ALA A 61 12.23 7.05 10.24
CA ALA A 61 13.34 6.19 10.59
C ALA A 61 13.19 4.83 9.91
N ARG A 62 14.33 4.19 9.62
CA ARG A 62 14.34 2.89 8.98
C ARG A 62 13.55 1.85 9.78
N THR A 63 13.69 1.88 11.10
CA THR A 63 12.95 0.94 11.94
C THR A 63 11.46 1.17 11.87
N ASN A 64 11.02 2.43 11.77
CA ASN A 64 9.60 2.71 11.61
C ASN A 64 9.07 2.15 10.30
N LEU A 65 9.84 2.32 9.23
CA LEU A 65 9.41 1.77 7.95
C LEU A 65 9.32 0.26 8.00
N SER A 66 10.30 -0.39 8.62
CA SER A 66 10.26 -1.83 8.77
C SER A 66 9.02 -2.27 9.52
N ASP A 67 8.70 -1.57 10.60
CA ASP A 67 7.50 -1.91 11.37
C ASP A 67 6.24 -1.73 10.56
N ILE A 68 6.18 -0.70 9.74
CA ILE A 68 5.03 -0.48 8.88
C ILE A 68 4.92 -1.59 7.84
N GLU A 69 6.03 -1.94 7.21
CA GLU A 69 6.01 -2.96 6.16
C GLU A 69 5.58 -4.32 6.71
N PHE A 70 5.94 -4.61 7.95
CA PHE A 70 5.56 -5.87 8.57
C PHE A 70 4.24 -5.82 9.33
N GLY A 71 3.56 -4.68 9.28
CA GLY A 71 2.25 -4.57 9.89
C GLY A 71 2.26 -4.36 11.40
N ARG A 72 3.40 -4.04 11.98
CA ARG A 72 3.49 -3.80 13.41
C ARG A 72 3.15 -2.37 13.79
N ARG A 73 3.08 -1.49 12.81
CA ARG A 73 2.77 -0.08 13.05
C ARG A 73 1.86 0.41 11.94
N GLY A 74 0.81 1.15 12.32
CA GLY A 74 -0.11 1.72 11.35
C GLY A 74 0.37 3.07 10.85
N VAL A 75 -0.34 3.60 9.87
CA VAL A 75 -0.04 4.89 9.27
C VAL A 75 -1.32 5.73 9.31
N SER A 76 -1.17 6.99 9.69
CA SER A 76 -2.32 7.88 9.73
C SER A 76 -2.80 8.17 8.31
N VAL A 77 -4.07 8.57 8.23
CA VAL A 77 -4.66 8.91 6.94
C VAL A 77 -3.91 10.06 6.29
N GLU A 78 -3.55 11.06 7.09
CA GLU A 78 -2.81 12.21 6.57
C GLU A 78 -1.47 11.80 5.99
N ARG A 79 -0.77 10.94 6.71
CA ARG A 79 0.54 10.49 6.25
C ARG A 79 0.41 9.62 5.00
N ALA A 80 -0.61 8.77 4.97
CA ALA A 80 -0.85 7.94 3.80
C ALA A 80 -1.09 8.79 2.57
N ALA A 81 -1.92 9.82 2.69
CA ALA A 81 -2.20 10.72 1.58
C ALA A 81 -0.93 11.47 1.15
N ALA A 82 -0.16 11.95 2.12
CA ALA A 82 1.06 12.68 1.81
C ALA A 82 2.07 11.78 1.08
N TRP A 83 2.20 10.55 1.52
CA TRP A 83 3.13 9.63 0.90
C TRP A 83 2.69 9.24 -0.51
N ALA A 84 1.37 9.13 -0.73
CA ALA A 84 0.88 8.87 -2.07
C ALA A 84 1.30 9.98 -3.02
N ARG A 85 1.12 11.21 -2.59
CA ARG A 85 1.52 12.35 -3.42
C ARG A 85 3.03 12.39 -3.63
N LEU A 86 3.78 12.13 -2.57
CA LEU A 86 5.23 12.14 -2.64
C LEU A 86 5.75 11.09 -3.63
N LEU A 87 5.18 9.91 -3.59
CA LEU A 87 5.62 8.81 -4.43
C LEU A 87 4.96 8.82 -5.81
N GLY A 88 3.96 9.67 -6.01
CA GLY A 88 3.30 9.76 -7.30
C GLY A 88 2.26 8.68 -7.53
N TYR A 89 1.63 8.19 -6.48
CA TYR A 89 0.63 7.15 -6.58
C TYR A 89 -0.76 7.70 -6.26
N HIS A 90 -1.77 6.88 -6.48
CA HIS A 90 -3.15 7.27 -6.29
C HIS A 90 -3.46 7.46 -4.81
N GLU A 91 -3.84 8.67 -4.45
CA GLU A 91 -4.08 9.03 -3.07
C GLU A 91 -5.19 8.19 -2.45
N GLY A 92 -6.26 7.98 -3.20
CA GLY A 92 -7.39 7.22 -2.68
C GLY A 92 -7.03 5.80 -2.29
N GLN A 93 -6.14 5.17 -3.04
CA GLN A 93 -5.74 3.81 -2.71
C GLN A 93 -4.93 3.76 -1.42
N PHE A 94 -4.02 4.72 -1.24
CA PHE A 94 -3.24 4.78 -0.01
C PHE A 94 -4.14 5.03 1.19
N VAL A 95 -5.06 5.98 1.06
CA VAL A 95 -5.98 6.30 2.15
C VAL A 95 -6.90 5.13 2.46
N LYS A 96 -7.40 4.47 1.42
CA LYS A 96 -8.27 3.32 1.62
C LYS A 96 -7.60 2.24 2.43
N LEU A 97 -6.35 1.92 2.09
CA LEU A 97 -5.64 0.87 2.81
C LEU A 97 -5.33 1.28 4.24
N ALA A 98 -5.00 2.55 4.46
CA ALA A 98 -4.75 3.02 5.81
C ALA A 98 -5.99 2.94 6.68
N LEU A 99 -7.14 3.32 6.13
CA LEU A 99 -8.40 3.22 6.87
C LEU A 99 -8.80 1.78 7.12
N GLN A 100 -8.63 0.93 6.11
CA GLN A 100 -8.96 -0.47 6.26
C GLN A 100 -8.13 -1.10 7.38
N ALA A 101 -6.86 -0.73 7.46
CA ALA A 101 -5.99 -1.25 8.50
C ALA A 101 -6.50 -0.85 9.89
N GLN A 102 -6.99 0.38 10.03
CA GLN A 102 -7.53 0.82 11.30
C GLN A 102 -8.77 0.02 11.71
N LEU A 103 -9.64 -0.26 10.75
CA LEU A 103 -10.82 -1.07 11.05
C LEU A 103 -10.43 -2.49 11.41
N ASP A 104 -9.50 -3.06 10.66
CA ASP A 104 -9.06 -4.43 10.92
C ASP A 104 -8.43 -4.54 12.30
N GLU A 105 -7.62 -3.57 12.66
CA GLU A 105 -6.95 -3.58 13.95
C GLU A 105 -7.94 -3.45 15.09
N ALA A 106 -9.01 -2.70 14.88
CA ALA A 106 -10.05 -2.52 15.87
C ALA A 106 -11.01 -3.71 15.93
N GLY A 107 -10.83 -4.70 15.06
CA GLY A 107 -11.71 -5.86 15.04
C GLY A 107 -13.06 -5.57 14.40
N ILE A 108 -13.18 -4.46 13.68
CA ILE A 108 -14.41 -4.08 13.03
C ILE A 108 -14.43 -4.68 11.63
N LYS A 109 -15.42 -5.50 11.38
CA LYS A 109 -15.46 -6.24 10.11
C LYS A 109 -16.26 -5.47 9.08
N LEU A 110 -15.71 -4.34 8.68
CA LEU A 110 -16.28 -3.52 7.63
C LEU A 110 -15.22 -3.30 6.56
N ARG A 111 -15.67 -3.15 5.33
CA ARG A 111 -14.77 -2.87 4.23
C ARG A 111 -14.91 -1.40 3.85
N VAL A 112 -13.76 -0.75 3.76
CA VAL A 112 -13.71 0.66 3.42
C VAL A 112 -13.77 0.82 1.90
N ASP A 113 -14.46 1.87 1.49
CA ASP A 113 -14.42 2.30 0.09
C ASP A 113 -14.28 3.82 0.09
N VAL A 114 -13.56 4.36 -0.90
CA VAL A 114 -13.32 5.80 -0.96
C VAL A 114 -13.60 6.29 -2.36
N SER A 115 -14.08 7.52 -2.44
CA SER A 115 -14.31 8.17 -3.72
C SER A 115 -14.02 9.64 -3.54
N ALA A 116 -13.76 10.31 -4.67
CA ALA A 116 -13.42 11.73 -4.62
C ALA A 116 -14.57 12.53 -4.05
N ALA A 117 -14.24 13.52 -3.24
CA ALA A 117 -15.21 14.40 -2.63
C ALA A 117 -15.78 15.40 -3.62
#